data_61b372f4b40837b74baa966c4c8d2c69
#
_entry.id   61b372f4b40837b74baa966c4c8d2c69
#
_cell.length_a   1.000
_cell.length_b   1.000
_cell.length_c   1.000
_cell.angle_alpha   90.00
_cell.angle_beta   90.00
_cell.angle_gamma   90.00
#
_symmetry.space_group_name_H-M   'P 1'
#
loop_
_entity.id
_entity.type
_entity.pdbx_description
1 polymer ?
#
loop_
_entity_poly.entity_id
_entity_poly.type
_entity_poly.pdbx_seq_one_letter_code
_entity_poly.pdbx_strand_id
1 'polypeptide(L)'
;ADFDGDGRTEVAFVETPHIGGSLRLYEFRDRKLREDYAVRGFSNHAIGSREQSQAAVHDWTGDGVPDIAVPDARRSAIRFVTFADGKFREFDGVAHNQKIVTALRPAMLDGSGTVYAVYGLADGTIVAVRPNPGR
;
A
#
# COMPACT_ATOMS: atom_id res chain seq x y z
N ALA A 1 0.70 -11.81 -4.31
CA ALA A 1 -0.56 -12.16 -3.65
C ALA A 1 -1.69 -12.16 -4.68
N ASP A 2 -2.82 -12.67 -4.32
CA ASP A 2 -4.06 -12.58 -5.08
C ASP A 2 -4.80 -11.31 -4.58
N PHE A 3 -4.57 -10.18 -5.27
CA PHE A 3 -5.06 -8.88 -4.82
C PHE A 3 -6.48 -8.57 -5.29
N ASP A 4 -7.00 -9.27 -6.29
CA ASP A 4 -8.36 -9.05 -6.79
C ASP A 4 -9.34 -10.18 -6.44
N GLY A 5 -8.82 -11.27 -5.87
CA GLY A 5 -9.62 -12.38 -5.36
C GLY A 5 -10.07 -13.37 -6.43
N ASP A 6 -9.42 -13.39 -7.59
CA ASP A 6 -9.77 -14.28 -8.71
C ASP A 6 -9.10 -15.66 -8.63
N GLY A 7 -8.24 -15.88 -7.64
CA GLY A 7 -7.50 -17.11 -7.39
C GLY A 7 -6.16 -17.18 -8.11
N ARG A 8 -5.70 -16.11 -8.74
CA ARG A 8 -4.40 -15.99 -9.39
C ARG A 8 -3.49 -15.06 -8.61
N THR A 9 -2.21 -15.09 -8.92
CA THR A 9 -1.22 -14.26 -8.21
C THR A 9 -0.82 -13.06 -9.05
N GLU A 10 -0.96 -11.87 -8.49
CA GLU A 10 -0.45 -10.63 -9.03
C GLU A 10 0.86 -10.22 -8.34
N VAL A 11 1.64 -9.44 -9.08
CA VAL A 11 2.77 -8.66 -8.58
C VAL A 11 2.35 -7.19 -8.54
N ALA A 12 2.42 -6.57 -7.36
CA ALA A 12 2.15 -5.15 -7.17
C ALA A 12 3.47 -4.38 -7.05
N PHE A 13 3.59 -3.25 -7.75
CA PHE A 13 4.71 -2.31 -7.61
C PHE A 13 4.31 -0.89 -7.99
N VAL A 14 5.12 0.08 -7.59
CA VAL A 14 4.96 1.47 -8.02
C VAL A 14 5.98 1.77 -9.11
N GLU A 15 5.50 2.03 -10.31
CA GLU A 15 6.31 2.47 -11.43
C GLU A 15 6.59 3.97 -11.31
N THR A 16 7.82 4.39 -11.63
CA THR A 16 8.26 5.79 -11.61
C THR A 16 7.92 6.53 -10.29
N PRO A 17 8.29 6.00 -9.12
CA PRO A 17 7.85 6.53 -7.82
C PRO A 17 8.29 7.97 -7.56
N HIS A 18 9.26 8.47 -8.31
CA HIS A 18 9.81 9.83 -8.18
C HIS A 18 9.10 10.86 -9.06
N ILE A 19 8.30 10.41 -10.04
CA ILE A 19 7.67 11.26 -11.05
C ILE A 19 6.21 10.83 -11.22
N GLY A 20 5.37 11.21 -10.26
CA GLY A 20 3.94 10.97 -10.35
C GLY A 20 3.51 9.49 -10.41
N GLY A 21 4.19 8.66 -9.64
CA GLY A 21 4.14 7.21 -9.66
C GLY A 21 2.77 6.55 -9.84
N SER A 22 2.79 5.39 -10.48
CA SER A 22 1.59 4.57 -10.69
C SER A 22 1.72 3.25 -9.94
N LEU A 23 0.76 2.95 -9.08
CA LEU A 23 0.58 1.61 -8.53
C LEU A 23 0.05 0.71 -9.65
N ARG A 24 0.79 -0.37 -9.93
CA ARG A 24 0.44 -1.32 -10.98
C ARG A 24 0.33 -2.71 -10.40
N LEU A 25 -0.64 -3.47 -10.90
CA LEU A 25 -0.77 -4.90 -10.68
C LEU A 25 -0.59 -5.62 -12.00
N TYR A 26 0.26 -6.66 -11.98
CA TYR A 26 0.49 -7.55 -13.10
C TYR A 26 0.16 -8.98 -12.70
N GLU A 27 -0.71 -9.64 -13.42
CA GLU A 27 -1.00 -11.06 -13.28
C GLU A 27 -0.06 -11.89 -14.15
N PHE A 28 0.42 -13.01 -13.62
CA PHE A 28 1.18 -13.98 -14.38
C PHE A 28 0.23 -15.01 -15.02
N ARG A 29 0.02 -14.87 -16.33
CA ARG A 29 -0.93 -15.68 -17.09
C ARG A 29 -0.34 -16.04 -18.45
N ASP A 30 -0.48 -17.29 -18.89
CA ASP A 30 0.06 -17.80 -20.16
C ASP A 30 1.57 -17.57 -20.32
N ARG A 31 2.34 -17.73 -19.24
CA ARG A 31 3.80 -17.49 -19.18
C ARG A 31 4.20 -16.03 -19.44
N LYS A 32 3.31 -15.09 -19.25
CA LYS A 32 3.55 -13.65 -19.42
C LYS A 32 2.96 -12.88 -18.26
N LEU A 33 3.61 -11.77 -17.93
CA LEU A 33 3.02 -10.75 -17.08
C LEU A 33 2.07 -9.88 -17.92
N ARG A 34 0.84 -9.76 -17.47
CA ARG A 34 -0.20 -8.93 -18.09
C ARG A 34 -0.65 -7.89 -17.06
N GLU A 35 -0.69 -6.64 -17.48
CA GLU A 35 -1.20 -5.56 -16.62
C GLU A 35 -2.71 -5.71 -16.45
N ASP A 36 -3.15 -5.76 -15.18
CA ASP A 36 -4.56 -5.76 -14.83
C ASP A 36 -5.00 -4.38 -14.36
N TYR A 37 -4.15 -3.69 -13.55
CA TYR A 37 -4.49 -2.38 -12.99
C TYR A 37 -3.30 -1.42 -13.06
N ALA A 38 -3.62 -0.14 -13.31
CA ALA A 38 -2.68 0.97 -13.22
C ALA A 38 -3.40 2.21 -12.65
N VAL A 39 -2.98 2.65 -11.48
CA VAL A 39 -3.58 3.79 -10.78
C VAL A 39 -2.50 4.80 -10.39
N ARG A 40 -2.64 6.06 -10.81
CA ARG A 40 -1.68 7.13 -10.53
C ARG A 40 -1.81 7.68 -9.11
N GLY A 41 -0.76 8.35 -8.65
CA GLY A 41 -0.76 9.12 -7.42
C GLY A 41 -0.12 8.41 -6.23
N PHE A 42 0.80 7.48 -6.48
CA PHE A 42 1.50 6.70 -5.45
C PHE A 42 3.01 6.84 -5.55
N SER A 43 3.69 6.68 -4.41
CA SER A 43 5.15 6.63 -4.34
C SER A 43 5.57 5.75 -3.17
N ASN A 44 6.44 4.79 -3.41
CA ASN A 44 7.01 3.93 -2.36
C ASN A 44 8.53 4.11 -2.22
N HIS A 45 9.10 5.14 -2.83
CA HIS A 45 10.53 5.39 -2.79
C HIS A 45 10.86 6.87 -3.05
N ALA A 46 11.80 7.42 -2.28
CA ALA A 46 12.37 8.77 -2.49
C ALA A 46 13.71 8.69 -3.21
N ILE A 47 13.97 9.61 -4.15
CA ILE A 47 15.29 9.75 -4.80
C ILE A 47 16.38 9.87 -3.72
N GLY A 48 17.44 9.07 -3.87
CA GLY A 48 18.57 9.05 -2.96
C GLY A 48 18.35 8.32 -1.64
N SER A 49 17.14 7.85 -1.35
CA SER A 49 16.85 7.02 -0.18
C SER A 49 17.36 5.59 -0.38
N ARG A 50 17.78 4.95 0.71
CA ARG A 50 18.05 3.50 0.76
C ARG A 50 16.82 2.70 1.18
N GLU A 51 15.76 3.37 1.65
CA GLU A 51 14.52 2.71 2.06
C GLU A 51 13.70 2.31 0.82
N GLN A 52 13.45 1.02 0.66
CA GLN A 52 12.73 0.42 -0.47
C GLN A 52 11.46 -0.32 -0.06
N SER A 53 11.10 -0.25 1.23
CA SER A 53 9.98 -1.01 1.80
C SER A 53 8.83 -0.11 2.27
N GLN A 54 8.54 0.95 1.53
CA GLN A 54 7.46 1.91 1.85
C GLN A 54 6.10 1.44 1.31
N ALA A 55 5.82 0.16 1.42
CA ALA A 55 4.50 -0.42 1.17
C ALA A 55 4.29 -1.63 2.07
N ALA A 56 3.06 -1.94 2.41
CA ALA A 56 2.70 -3.10 3.20
C ALA A 56 1.45 -3.76 2.65
N VAL A 57 1.37 -5.08 2.85
CA VAL A 57 0.25 -5.90 2.41
C VAL A 57 -0.35 -6.59 3.63
N HIS A 58 -1.66 -6.48 3.80
CA HIS A 58 -2.44 -7.17 4.81
C HIS A 58 -3.93 -7.05 4.46
N ASP A 59 -4.73 -8.00 4.87
CA ASP A 59 -6.19 -7.91 4.76
C ASP A 59 -6.73 -7.02 5.89
N TRP A 60 -6.78 -5.70 5.66
CA TRP A 60 -7.35 -4.74 6.62
C TRP A 60 -8.87 -4.62 6.50
N THR A 61 -9.43 -4.96 5.35
CA THR A 61 -10.88 -4.94 5.15
C THR A 61 -11.57 -6.13 5.81
N GLY A 62 -10.84 -7.23 6.02
CA GLY A 62 -11.35 -8.47 6.61
C GLY A 62 -12.18 -9.31 5.65
N ASP A 63 -12.03 -9.10 4.34
CA ASP A 63 -12.79 -9.79 3.30
C ASP A 63 -12.07 -11.04 2.76
N GLY A 64 -10.85 -11.30 3.24
CA GLY A 64 -10.01 -12.43 2.84
C GLY A 64 -9.12 -12.13 1.64
N VAL A 65 -9.21 -10.93 1.06
CA VAL A 65 -8.37 -10.47 -0.04
C VAL A 65 -7.32 -9.50 0.48
N PRO A 66 -6.02 -9.64 0.11
CA PRO A 66 -4.99 -8.73 0.57
C PRO A 66 -5.17 -7.31 0.06
N ASP A 67 -5.11 -6.35 0.97
CA ASP A 67 -5.08 -4.92 0.67
C ASP A 67 -3.65 -4.39 0.61
N ILE A 68 -3.45 -3.19 0.08
CA ILE A 68 -2.17 -2.52 0.00
C ILE A 68 -2.23 -1.18 0.75
N ALA A 69 -1.30 -0.99 1.70
CA ALA A 69 -1.00 0.31 2.28
C ALA A 69 0.24 0.88 1.57
N VAL A 70 0.13 2.07 1.00
CA VAL A 70 1.19 2.70 0.20
C VAL A 70 1.10 4.23 0.31
N PRO A 71 2.23 4.97 0.37
CA PRO A 71 2.19 6.43 0.38
C PRO A 71 1.63 7.04 -0.91
N ASP A 72 1.05 8.24 -0.76
CA ASP A 72 0.70 9.09 -1.89
C ASP A 72 1.95 9.55 -2.68
N ALA A 73 1.75 10.16 -3.85
CA ALA A 73 2.83 10.61 -4.72
C ALA A 73 3.84 11.56 -4.03
N ARG A 74 3.41 12.27 -3.00
CA ARG A 74 4.25 13.18 -2.21
C ARG A 74 4.87 12.52 -0.98
N ARG A 75 4.46 11.28 -0.65
CA ARG A 75 4.79 10.55 0.59
C ARG A 75 4.44 11.34 1.86
N SER A 76 3.39 12.13 1.80
CA SER A 76 2.84 12.90 2.92
C SER A 76 1.50 12.37 3.42
N ALA A 77 1.00 11.33 2.81
CA ALA A 77 -0.17 10.59 3.29
C ALA A 77 0.06 9.09 3.09
N ILE A 78 -0.45 8.28 4.01
CA ILE A 78 -0.64 6.85 3.76
C ILE A 78 -2.03 6.65 3.16
N ARG A 79 -2.13 5.76 2.16
CA ARG A 79 -3.38 5.40 1.50
C ARG A 79 -3.57 3.90 1.58
N PHE A 80 -4.79 3.47 1.89
CA PHE A 80 -5.18 2.08 1.96
C PHE A 80 -6.10 1.75 0.80
N VAL A 81 -5.68 0.80 -0.02
CA VAL A 81 -6.36 0.45 -1.27
C VAL A 81 -6.62 -1.03 -1.35
N THR A 82 -7.73 -1.39 -1.98
CA THR A 82 -8.10 -2.76 -2.32
C THR A 82 -8.43 -2.89 -3.80
N PHE A 83 -8.27 -4.08 -4.33
CA PHE A 83 -8.67 -4.46 -5.69
C PHE A 83 -9.71 -5.58 -5.66
N ALA A 84 -10.22 -5.94 -4.49
CA ALA A 84 -11.23 -6.97 -4.32
C ALA A 84 -12.40 -6.79 -5.32
N ASP A 85 -12.96 -7.90 -5.77
CA ASP A 85 -14.00 -7.95 -6.81
C ASP A 85 -13.58 -7.34 -8.15
N GLY A 86 -12.29 -7.31 -8.45
CA GLY A 86 -11.75 -6.76 -9.69
C GLY A 86 -11.93 -5.24 -9.83
N LYS A 87 -11.97 -4.48 -8.71
CA LYS A 87 -12.19 -3.04 -8.71
C LYS A 87 -11.22 -2.33 -7.78
N PHE A 88 -10.54 -1.32 -8.30
CA PHE A 88 -9.78 -0.41 -7.45
C PHE A 88 -10.72 0.39 -6.54
N ARG A 89 -10.42 0.38 -5.25
CA ARG A 89 -11.09 1.22 -4.25
C ARG A 89 -10.08 1.67 -3.20
N GLU A 90 -10.00 2.95 -2.96
CA GLU A 90 -9.36 3.50 -1.77
C GLU A 90 -10.41 3.54 -0.65
N PHE A 91 -10.10 2.95 0.50
CA PHE A 91 -11.06 2.83 1.59
C PHE A 91 -10.69 3.64 2.82
N ASP A 92 -9.42 4.04 2.96
CA ASP A 92 -8.97 4.94 4.03
C ASP A 92 -7.66 5.64 3.65
N GLY A 93 -7.29 6.68 4.41
CA GLY A 93 -6.01 7.35 4.28
C GLY A 93 -5.80 8.37 5.39
N VAL A 94 -4.51 8.60 5.73
CA VAL A 94 -4.11 9.56 6.76
C VAL A 94 -3.02 10.47 6.22
N ALA A 95 -3.28 11.77 6.22
CA ALA A 95 -2.33 12.80 5.81
C ALA A 95 -1.47 13.30 6.97
N HIS A 96 -0.24 13.70 6.66
CA HIS A 96 0.74 14.23 7.59
C HIS A 96 1.35 15.53 7.08
N ASN A 97 1.88 16.33 8.00
CA ASN A 97 2.67 17.52 7.67
C ASN A 97 4.13 17.17 7.37
N GLN A 98 4.53 15.91 7.55
CA GLN A 98 5.87 15.40 7.34
C GLN A 98 5.87 14.26 6.33
N LYS A 99 7.04 14.00 5.72
CA LYS A 99 7.20 12.88 4.79
C LYS A 99 7.29 11.55 5.52
N ILE A 100 6.71 10.52 4.92
CA ILE A 100 6.95 9.13 5.32
C ILE A 100 8.34 8.75 4.80
N VAL A 101 9.24 8.32 5.70
CA VAL A 101 10.66 8.10 5.38
C VAL A 101 11.19 6.72 5.75
N THR A 102 10.43 5.92 6.50
CA THR A 102 10.85 4.56 6.89
C THR A 102 10.09 3.49 6.12
N ALA A 103 10.49 2.24 6.34
CA ALA A 103 9.68 1.09 5.98
C ALA A 103 8.26 1.21 6.54
N LEU A 104 7.30 0.68 5.78
CA LEU A 104 5.93 0.48 6.22
C LEU A 104 5.76 -1.00 6.60
N ARG A 105 5.19 -1.27 7.76
CA ARG A 105 5.00 -2.65 8.26
C ARG A 105 3.62 -2.85 8.85
N PRO A 106 2.96 -3.98 8.56
CA PRO A 106 1.83 -4.42 9.36
C PRO A 106 2.35 -4.93 10.71
N ALA A 107 1.74 -4.50 11.80
CA ALA A 107 2.11 -4.94 13.15
C ALA A 107 0.93 -5.00 14.10
N MET A 108 0.90 -6.02 14.96
CA MET A 108 0.04 -6.03 16.16
C MET A 108 0.79 -5.34 17.30
N LEU A 109 0.21 -4.31 17.86
CA LEU A 109 0.82 -3.50 18.93
C LEU A 109 0.25 -3.80 20.31
N ASP A 110 -0.88 -4.45 20.34
CA ASP A 110 -1.58 -4.86 21.56
C ASP A 110 -2.07 -6.32 21.42
N GLY A 111 -2.58 -6.89 22.47
CA GLY A 111 -3.11 -8.25 22.46
C GLY A 111 -4.50 -8.40 21.83
N SER A 112 -5.04 -7.39 21.17
CA SER A 112 -6.40 -7.38 20.60
C SER A 112 -6.53 -8.15 19.29
N GLY A 113 -5.42 -8.51 18.65
CA GLY A 113 -5.40 -9.09 17.30
C GLY A 113 -5.52 -8.04 16.18
N THR A 114 -5.65 -6.75 16.54
CA THR A 114 -5.72 -5.66 15.56
C THR A 114 -4.36 -5.44 14.90
N VAL A 115 -4.35 -5.36 13.58
CA VAL A 115 -3.15 -5.06 12.79
C VAL A 115 -3.15 -3.60 12.35
N TYR A 116 -2.07 -2.91 12.69
CA TYR A 116 -1.81 -1.52 12.34
C TYR A 116 -0.80 -1.43 11.20
N ALA A 117 -0.91 -0.41 10.37
CA ALA A 117 0.19 0.01 9.51
C ALA A 117 1.11 0.93 10.31
N VAL A 118 2.39 0.55 10.47
CA VAL A 118 3.37 1.28 11.28
C VAL A 118 4.48 1.83 10.39
N TYR A 119 4.82 3.10 10.56
CA TYR A 119 5.86 3.80 9.79
C TYR A 119 6.38 5.04 10.55
N GLY A 120 7.49 5.58 10.08
CA GLY A 120 8.12 6.77 10.64
C GLY A 120 8.06 7.96 9.70
N LEU A 121 7.92 9.15 10.29
CA LEU A 121 7.93 10.45 9.63
C LEU A 121 9.32 11.10 9.70
N ALA A 122 9.56 12.08 8.85
CA ALA A 122 10.85 12.77 8.74
C ALA A 122 11.29 13.51 10.02
N ASP A 123 10.35 13.86 10.89
CA ASP A 123 10.62 14.49 12.19
C ASP A 123 10.93 13.48 13.31
N GLY A 124 10.97 12.19 13.02
CA GLY A 124 11.21 11.12 13.97
C GLY A 124 9.94 10.55 14.64
N THR A 125 8.77 11.10 14.33
CA THR A 125 7.49 10.56 14.83
C THR A 125 7.25 9.16 14.27
N ILE A 126 6.89 8.22 15.13
CA ILE A 126 6.38 6.89 14.71
C ILE A 126 4.87 6.93 14.75
N VAL A 127 4.27 6.49 13.65
CA VAL A 127 2.82 6.48 13.45
C VAL A 127 2.34 5.04 13.35
N ALA A 128 1.23 4.75 14.01
CA ALA A 128 0.48 3.50 13.86
C ALA A 128 -0.96 3.84 13.46
N VAL A 129 -1.37 3.37 12.29
CA VAL A 129 -2.71 3.61 11.75
C VAL A 129 -3.47 2.31 11.72
N ARG A 130 -4.65 2.31 12.31
CA ARG A 130 -5.67 1.30 12.06
C ARG A 130 -6.64 1.87 11.03
N PRO A 131 -6.65 1.36 9.78
CA PRO A 131 -7.59 1.87 8.80
C PRO A 131 -9.03 1.48 9.14
N ASN A 132 -9.96 2.29 8.68
CA ASN A 132 -11.38 2.06 8.86
C ASN A 132 -12.04 1.73 7.51
N PRO A 133 -12.26 0.44 7.18
CA PRO A 133 -12.83 0.05 5.88
C PRO A 133 -14.29 0.43 5.70
N GLY A 134 -14.96 0.87 6.76
CA GLY A 134 -16.36 1.31 6.73
C GLY A 134 -16.57 2.79 6.42
N ARG A 135 -15.52 3.51 6.07
CA ARG A 135 -15.65 4.92 5.65
C ARG A 135 -16.07 5.08 4.20
#